data_0779f2ed394d57f2991f7eb93eb866da
#
_entry.id   0779f2ed394d57f2991f7eb93eb866da
#
_cell.length_a   1.000
_cell.length_b   1.000
_cell.length_c   1.000
_cell.angle_alpha   90.00
_cell.angle_beta   90.00
_cell.angle_gamma   90.00
#
_symmetry.space_group_name_H-M   'P 1'
#
loop_
_entity.id
_entity.type
_entity.pdbx_description
1 polymer ?
#
loop_
_entity_poly.entity_id
_entity_poly.type
_entity_poly.pdbx_seq_one_letter_code
_entity_poly.pdbx_strand_id
1 'polypeptide(L)'
;EAGEDLTHVFENLSDSVKRQVQSEKMKMDLITNVSHDLKTPLTSIIGYVDLLKKTELSDEARDYVEILSQKSERLKKMIQDVFEISKATSGNMEIHPETVDICMLMRQTLGDMEDRIGASKRTIRKTLSAEPFYVVSDGQKLYRVYQNLIENALKYSLEGSRIFIDAFGDDRT
;
A
#
# COMPACT_ATOMS: atom_id res chain seq x y z
N GLU A 1 46.13 7.93 25.73
CA GLU A 1 45.72 6.52 25.59
C GLU A 1 44.20 6.33 25.69
N ALA A 2 43.53 6.67 26.81
CA ALA A 2 42.06 6.51 26.92
C ALA A 2 41.23 7.45 25.99
N GLY A 3 41.76 8.62 25.67
CA GLY A 3 41.10 9.56 24.74
C GLY A 3 41.27 9.16 23.27
N GLU A 4 42.38 8.59 22.90
CA GLU A 4 42.66 8.10 21.54
C GLU A 4 41.86 6.84 21.24
N ASP A 5 41.68 5.94 22.19
CA ASP A 5 40.83 4.76 22.05
C ASP A 5 39.34 5.12 21.83
N LEU A 6 38.85 6.13 22.55
CA LEU A 6 37.49 6.64 22.37
C LEU A 6 37.29 7.26 20.98
N THR A 7 38.25 8.03 20.48
CA THR A 7 38.19 8.65 19.17
C THR A 7 38.14 7.59 18.05
N HIS A 8 39.00 6.56 18.16
CA HIS A 8 38.98 5.43 17.22
C HIS A 8 37.67 4.62 17.25
N VAL A 9 37.09 4.44 18.43
CA VAL A 9 35.79 3.77 18.55
C VAL A 9 34.68 4.60 17.88
N PHE A 10 34.68 5.91 18.09
CA PHE A 10 33.71 6.83 17.42
C PHE A 10 33.89 6.87 15.90
N GLU A 11 35.10 6.90 15.38
CA GLU A 11 35.38 6.85 13.95
C GLU A 11 34.93 5.54 13.32
N ASN A 12 35.27 4.41 13.94
CA ASN A 12 34.85 3.09 13.48
C ASN A 12 33.33 2.92 13.50
N LEU A 13 32.66 3.42 14.54
CA LEU A 13 31.21 3.41 14.64
C LEU A 13 30.56 4.29 13.55
N SER A 14 31.09 5.49 13.36
CA SER A 14 30.65 6.41 12.32
C SER A 14 30.76 5.80 10.91
N ASP A 15 31.90 5.15 10.62
CA ASP A 15 32.13 4.48 9.35
C ASP A 15 31.22 3.25 9.15
N SER A 16 31.00 2.49 10.22
CA SER A 16 30.07 1.37 10.18
C SER A 16 28.63 1.83 9.89
N VAL A 17 28.18 2.89 10.56
CA VAL A 17 26.87 3.48 10.33
C VAL A 17 26.74 4.03 8.89
N LYS A 18 27.77 4.74 8.39
CA LYS A 18 27.78 5.24 7.01
C LYS A 18 27.68 4.10 5.98
N ARG A 19 28.44 3.02 6.16
CA ARG A 19 28.39 1.84 5.28
C ARG A 19 27.00 1.18 5.31
N GLN A 20 26.40 1.09 6.48
CA GLN A 20 25.07 0.51 6.64
C GLN A 20 24.01 1.36 5.94
N VAL A 21 24.04 2.68 6.12
CA VAL A 21 23.13 3.62 5.44
C VAL A 21 23.32 3.54 3.92
N GLN A 22 24.55 3.49 3.43
CA GLN A 22 24.84 3.37 2.00
C GLN A 22 24.36 2.04 1.42
N SER A 23 24.52 0.93 2.16
CA SER A 23 24.01 -0.38 1.77
C SER A 23 22.49 -0.41 1.70
N GLU A 24 21.81 0.16 2.68
CA GLU A 24 20.35 0.26 2.66
C GLU A 24 19.86 1.15 1.49
N LYS A 25 20.53 2.26 1.22
CA LYS A 25 20.20 3.11 0.08
C LYS A 25 20.37 2.36 -1.25
N MET A 26 21.49 1.64 -1.44
CA MET A 26 21.70 0.83 -2.64
C MET A 26 20.63 -0.25 -2.84
N LYS A 27 20.23 -0.94 -1.76
CA LYS A 27 19.13 -1.92 -1.83
C LYS A 27 17.83 -1.28 -2.30
N MET A 28 17.50 -0.08 -1.80
CA MET A 28 16.30 0.66 -2.17
C MET A 28 16.33 1.14 -3.61
N ASP A 29 17.47 1.65 -4.07
CA ASP A 29 17.66 2.07 -5.47
C ASP A 29 17.51 0.87 -6.43
N LEU A 30 18.05 -0.30 -6.07
CA LEU A 30 17.86 -1.53 -6.83
C LEU A 30 16.39 -1.95 -6.89
N ILE A 31 15.67 -1.95 -5.77
CA ILE A 31 14.24 -2.30 -5.71
C ILE A 31 13.42 -1.33 -6.56
N THR A 32 13.75 -0.03 -6.51
CA THR A 32 13.08 1.00 -7.29
C THR A 32 13.29 0.79 -8.78
N ASN A 33 14.52 0.55 -9.22
CA ASN A 33 14.85 0.33 -10.61
C ASN A 33 14.23 -0.97 -11.15
N VAL A 34 14.34 -2.07 -10.40
CA VAL A 34 13.73 -3.35 -10.77
C VAL A 34 12.20 -3.22 -10.87
N SER A 35 11.56 -2.50 -9.95
CA SER A 35 10.11 -2.28 -9.98
C SER A 35 9.68 -1.49 -11.22
N HIS A 36 10.46 -0.47 -11.62
CA HIS A 36 10.22 0.29 -12.83
C HIS A 36 10.36 -0.60 -14.08
N ASP A 37 11.43 -1.39 -14.15
CA ASP A 37 11.73 -2.25 -15.29
C ASP A 37 10.72 -3.41 -15.43
N LEU A 38 10.12 -3.84 -14.34
CA LEU A 38 9.04 -4.83 -14.35
C LEU A 38 7.69 -4.22 -14.75
N LYS A 39 7.45 -2.94 -14.49
CA LYS A 39 6.19 -2.28 -14.82
C LYS A 39 5.92 -2.23 -16.32
N THR A 40 6.95 -1.99 -17.13
CA THR A 40 6.82 -1.85 -18.58
C THR A 40 6.35 -3.13 -19.27
N PRO A 41 7.04 -4.30 -19.12
CA PRO A 41 6.60 -5.54 -19.74
C PRO A 41 5.24 -6.01 -19.19
N LEU A 42 4.96 -5.78 -17.91
CA LEU A 42 3.69 -6.15 -17.31
C LEU A 42 2.52 -5.31 -17.88
N THR A 43 2.73 -4.02 -18.12
CA THR A 43 1.72 -3.17 -18.79
C THR A 43 1.40 -3.70 -20.18
N SER A 44 2.42 -4.17 -20.92
CA SER A 44 2.22 -4.79 -22.23
C SER A 44 1.43 -6.10 -22.13
N ILE A 45 1.75 -6.97 -21.16
CA ILE A 45 1.01 -8.22 -20.92
C ILE A 45 -0.46 -7.93 -20.64
N ILE A 46 -0.77 -6.98 -19.76
CA ILE A 46 -2.14 -6.58 -19.44
C ILE A 46 -2.84 -6.06 -20.69
N GLY A 47 -2.17 -5.22 -21.48
CA GLY A 47 -2.73 -4.71 -22.74
C GLY A 47 -3.09 -5.81 -23.73
N TYR A 48 -2.23 -6.83 -23.89
CA TYR A 48 -2.54 -7.97 -24.76
C TYR A 48 -3.67 -8.86 -24.20
N VAL A 49 -3.73 -9.04 -22.90
CA VAL A 49 -4.85 -9.77 -22.25
C VAL A 49 -6.16 -9.03 -22.48
N ASP A 50 -6.17 -7.70 -22.37
CA ASP A 50 -7.36 -6.88 -22.63
C ASP A 50 -7.78 -6.91 -24.11
N LEU A 51 -6.82 -6.99 -25.04
CA LEU A 51 -7.11 -7.19 -26.46
C LEU A 51 -7.72 -8.57 -26.71
N LEU A 52 -7.17 -9.63 -26.11
CA LEU A 52 -7.70 -10.98 -26.22
C LEU A 52 -9.13 -11.09 -25.70
N LYS A 53 -9.47 -10.42 -24.59
CA LYS A 53 -10.85 -10.35 -24.06
C LYS A 53 -11.87 -9.78 -25.06
N LYS A 54 -11.41 -9.00 -26.04
CA LYS A 54 -12.27 -8.37 -27.08
C LYS A 54 -12.39 -9.23 -28.35
N THR A 55 -11.68 -10.33 -28.44
CA THR A 55 -11.74 -11.24 -29.59
C THR A 55 -12.73 -12.39 -29.34
N GLU A 56 -13.17 -13.04 -30.41
CA GLU A 56 -13.93 -14.29 -30.28
C GLU A 56 -13.01 -15.41 -29.79
N LEU A 57 -13.30 -15.92 -28.61
CA LEU A 57 -12.56 -16.99 -27.96
C LEU A 57 -13.47 -18.21 -27.70
N SER A 58 -12.93 -19.41 -27.74
CA SER A 58 -13.61 -20.57 -27.19
C SER A 58 -13.81 -20.39 -25.67
N ASP A 59 -14.78 -21.08 -25.09
CA ASP A 59 -15.08 -20.96 -23.66
C ASP A 59 -13.84 -21.30 -22.82
N GLU A 60 -13.11 -22.35 -23.18
CA GLU A 60 -11.86 -22.71 -22.51
C GLU A 60 -10.78 -21.63 -22.61
N ALA A 61 -10.62 -21.01 -23.78
CA ALA A 61 -9.65 -19.92 -23.97
C ALA A 61 -10.05 -18.68 -23.19
N ARG A 62 -11.36 -18.41 -23.07
CA ARG A 62 -11.88 -17.29 -22.26
C ARG A 62 -11.55 -17.48 -20.77
N ASP A 63 -11.69 -18.68 -20.25
CA ASP A 63 -11.32 -19.00 -18.86
C ASP A 63 -9.83 -18.78 -18.61
N TYR A 64 -8.96 -19.20 -19.53
CA TYR A 64 -7.53 -18.95 -19.42
C TYR A 64 -7.17 -17.46 -19.47
N VAL A 65 -7.80 -16.70 -20.36
CA VAL A 65 -7.59 -15.24 -20.46
C VAL A 65 -8.06 -14.53 -19.18
N GLU A 66 -9.16 -14.97 -18.57
CA GLU A 66 -9.62 -14.41 -17.29
C GLU A 66 -8.64 -14.71 -16.16
N ILE A 67 -8.12 -15.93 -16.07
CA ILE A 67 -7.08 -16.29 -15.09
C ILE A 67 -5.81 -15.44 -15.31
N LEU A 68 -5.36 -15.28 -16.55
CA LEU A 68 -4.20 -14.46 -16.88
C LEU A 68 -4.41 -12.99 -16.50
N SER A 69 -5.59 -12.45 -16.75
CA SER A 69 -5.97 -11.10 -16.34
C SER A 69 -5.83 -10.90 -14.83
N GLN A 70 -6.44 -11.79 -14.05
CA GLN A 70 -6.39 -11.73 -12.58
C GLN A 70 -4.95 -11.86 -12.05
N LYS A 71 -4.15 -12.75 -12.62
CA LYS A 71 -2.75 -12.95 -12.21
C LYS A 71 -1.88 -11.74 -12.57
N SER A 72 -2.09 -11.14 -13.74
CA SER A 72 -1.37 -9.96 -14.20
C SER A 72 -1.69 -8.73 -13.33
N GLU A 73 -2.97 -8.49 -13.01
CA GLU A 73 -3.35 -7.40 -12.09
C GLU A 73 -2.81 -7.61 -10.67
N ARG A 74 -2.80 -8.85 -10.19
CA ARG A 74 -2.18 -9.16 -8.90
C ARG A 74 -0.68 -8.88 -8.89
N LEU A 75 0.04 -9.23 -9.97
CA LEU A 75 1.46 -8.97 -10.11
C LEU A 75 1.73 -7.46 -10.18
N LYS A 76 0.91 -6.70 -10.90
CA LYS A 76 0.97 -5.23 -10.96
C LYS A 76 0.84 -4.62 -9.57
N LYS A 77 -0.14 -5.07 -8.78
CA LYS A 77 -0.31 -4.61 -7.39
C LYS A 77 0.94 -4.91 -6.55
N MET A 78 1.49 -6.13 -6.63
CA MET A 78 2.70 -6.48 -5.88
C MET A 78 3.91 -5.61 -6.24
N ILE A 79 4.12 -5.33 -7.52
CA ILE A 79 5.22 -4.43 -7.96
C ILE A 79 5.01 -3.02 -7.42
N GLN A 80 3.78 -2.51 -7.45
CA GLN A 80 3.44 -1.20 -6.90
C GLN A 80 3.68 -1.14 -5.38
N ASP A 81 3.28 -2.18 -4.65
CA ASP A 81 3.47 -2.26 -3.20
C ASP A 81 4.96 -2.28 -2.83
N VAL A 82 5.78 -3.06 -3.56
CA VAL A 82 7.25 -3.09 -3.37
C VAL A 82 7.88 -1.73 -3.65
N PHE A 83 7.46 -1.05 -4.72
CA PHE A 83 7.94 0.28 -5.07
C PHE A 83 7.61 1.32 -3.99
N GLU A 84 6.40 1.27 -3.41
CA GLU A 84 6.02 2.18 -2.35
C GLU A 84 6.73 1.92 -1.03
N ILE A 85 6.92 0.65 -0.68
CA ILE A 85 7.74 0.28 0.48
C ILE A 85 9.16 0.84 0.30
N SER A 86 9.74 0.70 -0.90
CA SER A 86 11.06 1.24 -1.21
C SER A 86 11.11 2.76 -1.02
N LYS A 87 10.13 3.51 -1.56
CA LYS A 87 10.04 4.97 -1.38
C LYS A 87 9.86 5.38 0.08
N ALA A 88 9.02 4.66 0.81
CA ALA A 88 8.76 4.95 2.22
C ALA A 88 10.02 4.75 3.07
N THR A 89 10.76 3.66 2.81
CA THR A 89 11.95 3.29 3.59
C THR A 89 13.17 4.16 3.28
N SER A 90 13.27 4.64 2.02
CA SER A 90 14.36 5.54 1.60
C SER A 90 14.16 7.00 2.01
N GLY A 91 13.05 7.34 2.64
CA GLY A 91 12.69 8.73 2.98
C GLY A 91 12.31 9.60 1.77
N ASN A 92 12.22 9.01 0.58
CA ASN A 92 11.89 9.70 -0.67
C ASN A 92 10.38 9.74 -0.96
N MET A 93 9.56 9.45 0.05
CA MET A 93 8.11 9.53 -0.09
C MET A 93 7.71 11.02 -0.08
N GLU A 94 7.25 11.51 -1.20
CA GLU A 94 6.62 12.83 -1.26
C GLU A 94 5.30 12.78 -0.50
N ILE A 95 5.16 13.66 0.48
CA ILE A 95 3.95 13.86 1.27
C ILE A 95 3.36 15.21 0.87
N HIS A 96 2.09 15.24 0.50
CA HIS A 96 1.33 16.43 0.19
C HIS A 96 0.36 16.74 1.34
N PRO A 97 0.81 17.52 2.36
CA PRO A 97 -0.04 17.78 3.52
C PRO A 97 -1.22 18.68 3.13
N GLU A 98 -2.40 18.24 3.50
CA GLU A 98 -3.66 18.96 3.35
C GLU A 98 -4.55 18.73 4.58
N THR A 99 -5.58 19.56 4.74
CA THR A 99 -6.56 19.37 5.81
C THR A 99 -7.55 18.27 5.39
N VAL A 100 -7.53 17.14 6.08
CA VAL A 100 -8.32 15.95 5.75
C VAL A 100 -9.37 15.71 6.85
N ASP A 101 -10.63 15.60 6.46
CA ASP A 101 -11.69 15.08 7.33
C ASP A 101 -11.60 13.55 7.37
N ILE A 102 -11.17 13.02 8.50
CA ILE A 102 -10.96 11.57 8.71
C ILE A 102 -12.26 10.79 8.60
N CYS A 103 -13.35 11.34 9.13
CA CYS A 103 -14.66 10.67 9.10
C CYS A 103 -15.21 10.61 7.66
N MET A 104 -15.04 11.69 6.90
CA MET A 104 -15.45 11.74 5.50
C MET A 104 -14.61 10.78 4.65
N LEU A 105 -13.29 10.78 4.82
CA LEU A 105 -12.37 9.89 4.11
C LEU A 105 -12.69 8.41 4.40
N MET A 106 -12.99 8.06 5.66
CA MET A 106 -13.40 6.70 6.02
C MET A 106 -14.74 6.31 5.38
N ARG A 107 -15.72 7.22 5.36
CA ARG A 107 -17.01 6.95 4.67
C ARG A 107 -16.81 6.71 3.18
N GLN A 108 -15.96 7.52 2.53
CA GLN A 108 -15.60 7.34 1.13
C GLN A 108 -14.93 6.00 0.90
N THR A 109 -13.90 5.65 1.70
CA THR A 109 -13.19 4.37 1.57
C THR A 109 -14.14 3.18 1.71
N LEU A 110 -15.06 3.22 2.66
CA LEU A 110 -16.06 2.16 2.86
C LEU A 110 -17.05 2.08 1.69
N GLY A 111 -17.45 3.22 1.13
CA GLY A 111 -18.30 3.26 -0.06
C GLY A 111 -17.64 2.63 -1.27
N ASP A 112 -16.37 2.99 -1.54
CA ASP A 112 -15.59 2.44 -2.66
C ASP A 112 -15.32 0.93 -2.52
N MET A 113 -15.44 0.40 -1.32
CA MET A 113 -15.24 -1.03 -1.02
C MET A 113 -16.54 -1.82 -0.81
N GLU A 114 -17.71 -1.23 -1.03
CA GLU A 114 -19.02 -1.81 -0.71
C GLU A 114 -19.22 -3.19 -1.35
N ASP A 115 -18.91 -3.35 -2.62
CA ASP A 115 -19.02 -4.63 -3.34
C ASP A 115 -18.15 -5.71 -2.71
N ARG A 116 -16.91 -5.36 -2.36
CA ARG A 116 -15.97 -6.30 -1.73
C ARG A 116 -16.41 -6.69 -0.33
N ILE A 117 -16.94 -5.74 0.42
CA ILE A 117 -17.49 -5.95 1.76
C ILE A 117 -18.69 -6.90 1.65
N GLY A 118 -19.62 -6.63 0.73
CA GLY A 118 -20.79 -7.48 0.48
C GLY A 118 -20.42 -8.91 0.11
N ALA A 119 -19.43 -9.10 -0.79
CA ALA A 119 -18.95 -10.41 -1.21
C ALA A 119 -18.20 -11.18 -0.10
N SER A 120 -17.70 -10.49 0.93
CA SER A 120 -16.83 -11.08 1.96
C SER A 120 -17.55 -11.96 2.98
N LYS A 121 -18.89 -11.91 3.05
CA LYS A 121 -19.72 -12.54 4.10
C LYS A 121 -19.37 -12.07 5.52
N ARG A 122 -18.84 -10.87 5.67
CA ARG A 122 -18.52 -10.24 6.96
C ARG A 122 -19.39 -9.00 7.14
N THR A 123 -19.62 -8.60 8.39
CA THR A 123 -20.41 -7.40 8.68
C THR A 123 -19.50 -6.32 9.23
N ILE A 124 -19.48 -5.16 8.57
CA ILE A 124 -18.81 -3.98 9.13
C ILE A 124 -19.76 -3.22 10.04
N ARG A 125 -19.32 -2.95 11.27
CA ARG A 125 -19.95 -2.06 12.23
C ARG A 125 -19.09 -0.82 12.33
N LYS A 126 -19.66 0.34 11.99
CA LYS A 126 -18.94 1.62 12.00
C LYS A 126 -19.53 2.57 13.03
N THR A 127 -18.66 3.18 13.83
CA THR A 127 -18.98 4.29 14.73
C THR A 127 -18.10 5.47 14.30
N LEU A 128 -18.64 6.33 13.47
CA LEU A 128 -17.93 7.52 12.97
C LEU A 128 -18.62 8.75 13.55
N SER A 129 -17.83 9.69 14.07
CA SER A 129 -18.35 10.97 14.56
C SER A 129 -19.23 11.64 13.51
N ALA A 130 -20.33 12.27 13.96
CA ALA A 130 -21.16 13.10 13.12
C ALA A 130 -20.48 14.45 12.82
N GLU A 131 -19.65 14.92 13.73
CA GLU A 131 -18.84 16.13 13.57
C GLU A 131 -17.57 15.80 12.78
N PRO A 132 -17.14 16.71 11.88
CA PRO A 132 -15.90 16.54 11.15
C PRO A 132 -14.68 16.48 12.11
N PHE A 133 -13.78 15.57 11.84
CA PHE A 133 -12.51 15.47 12.55
C PHE A 133 -11.35 15.68 11.58
N TYR A 134 -10.68 16.81 11.72
CA TYR A 134 -9.64 17.23 10.78
C TYR A 134 -8.24 16.92 11.28
N VAL A 135 -7.40 16.43 10.37
CA VAL A 135 -5.96 16.28 10.58
C VAL A 135 -5.21 16.86 9.40
N VAL A 136 -3.97 17.30 9.62
CA VAL A 136 -3.07 17.69 8.53
C VAL A 136 -2.31 16.45 8.08
N SER A 137 -2.63 15.94 6.90
CA SER A 137 -2.02 14.73 6.36
C SER A 137 -2.20 14.67 4.83
N ASP A 138 -1.64 13.65 4.20
CA ASP A 138 -1.86 13.32 2.79
C ASP A 138 -3.09 12.42 2.65
N GLY A 139 -4.19 12.99 2.13
CA GLY A 139 -5.48 12.29 2.03
C GLY A 139 -5.40 11.05 1.14
N GLN A 140 -4.62 11.07 0.06
CA GLN A 140 -4.47 9.92 -0.83
C GLN A 140 -3.73 8.77 -0.13
N LYS A 141 -2.70 9.08 0.66
CA LYS A 141 -1.95 8.07 1.41
C LYS A 141 -2.76 7.50 2.56
N LEU A 142 -3.51 8.35 3.28
CA LEU A 142 -4.44 7.89 4.32
C LEU A 142 -5.55 7.00 3.75
N TYR A 143 -6.15 7.39 2.62
CA TYR A 143 -7.12 6.55 1.92
C TYR A 143 -6.57 5.14 1.66
N ARG A 144 -5.33 5.06 1.16
CA ARG A 144 -4.67 3.79 0.89
C ARG A 144 -4.37 2.99 2.16
N VAL A 145 -3.99 3.66 3.25
CA VAL A 145 -3.85 3.01 4.57
C VAL A 145 -5.17 2.37 5.00
N TYR A 146 -6.27 3.11 4.92
CA TYR A 146 -7.60 2.60 5.29
C TYR A 146 -8.02 1.43 4.41
N GLN A 147 -7.84 1.54 3.09
CA GLN A 147 -8.09 0.46 2.15
C GLN A 147 -7.34 -0.81 2.53
N ASN A 148 -6.03 -0.71 2.77
CA ASN A 148 -5.19 -1.84 3.14
C ASN A 148 -5.62 -2.48 4.48
N LEU A 149 -5.97 -1.67 5.47
CA LEU A 149 -6.43 -2.18 6.77
C LEU A 149 -7.77 -2.90 6.64
N ILE A 150 -8.71 -2.34 5.88
CA ILE A 150 -10.02 -2.95 5.64
C ILE A 150 -9.86 -4.24 4.82
N GLU A 151 -9.06 -4.23 3.74
CA GLU A 151 -8.76 -5.44 2.94
C GLU A 151 -8.16 -6.55 3.81
N ASN A 152 -7.22 -6.22 4.69
CA ASN A 152 -6.63 -7.17 5.62
C ASN A 152 -7.66 -7.71 6.61
N ALA A 153 -8.48 -6.84 7.19
CA ALA A 153 -9.55 -7.26 8.09
C ALA A 153 -10.55 -8.20 7.40
N LEU A 154 -10.96 -7.87 6.16
CA LEU A 154 -11.83 -8.73 5.36
C LEU A 154 -11.19 -10.07 5.02
N LYS A 155 -9.89 -10.11 4.75
CA LYS A 155 -9.15 -11.30 4.35
C LYS A 155 -8.91 -12.27 5.51
N TYR A 156 -8.55 -11.74 6.67
CA TYR A 156 -8.05 -12.56 7.78
C TYR A 156 -9.07 -12.80 8.90
N SER A 157 -10.20 -12.10 8.89
CA SER A 157 -11.28 -12.39 9.84
C SER A 157 -12.09 -13.64 9.42
N LEU A 158 -12.75 -14.26 10.36
CA LEU A 158 -13.61 -15.43 10.12
C LEU A 158 -14.86 -15.03 9.32
N GLU A 159 -15.38 -15.92 8.49
CA GLU A 159 -16.69 -15.72 7.85
C GLU A 159 -17.80 -15.57 8.89
N GLY A 160 -18.75 -14.71 8.62
CA GLY A 160 -19.84 -14.39 9.55
C GLY A 160 -19.46 -13.51 10.74
N SER A 161 -18.16 -13.12 10.88
CA SER A 161 -17.70 -12.24 11.95
C SER A 161 -18.05 -10.78 11.69
N ARG A 162 -17.89 -9.98 12.74
CA ARG A 162 -18.07 -8.51 12.71
C ARG A 162 -16.71 -7.82 12.78
N ILE A 163 -16.51 -6.84 11.91
CA ILE A 163 -15.36 -5.95 11.88
C ILE A 163 -15.84 -4.59 12.40
N PHE A 164 -15.20 -4.07 13.42
CA PHE A 164 -15.55 -2.77 14.02
C PHE A 164 -14.58 -1.71 13.50
N ILE A 165 -15.13 -0.58 13.08
CA ILE A 165 -14.37 0.59 12.63
C ILE A 165 -14.91 1.79 13.42
N ASP A 166 -14.09 2.28 14.33
CA ASP A 166 -14.43 3.41 15.18
C ASP A 166 -13.48 4.57 14.89
N ALA A 167 -14.03 5.75 14.65
CA ALA A 167 -13.27 6.99 14.51
C ALA A 167 -13.92 8.08 15.35
N PHE A 168 -13.17 8.56 16.33
CA PHE A 168 -13.55 9.65 17.20
C PHE A 168 -12.34 10.55 17.43
N GLY A 169 -12.60 11.86 17.54
CA GLY A 169 -11.61 12.85 17.94
C GLY A 169 -11.68 13.09 19.43
N ASP A 170 -10.55 13.45 20.01
CA ASP A 170 -10.42 13.93 21.36
C ASP A 170 -9.87 15.36 21.27
N ASP A 171 -10.38 16.31 22.07
CA ASP A 171 -10.01 17.73 22.07
C ASP A 171 -8.54 18.01 22.49
N ARG A 172 -7.67 17.00 22.48
CA ARG A 172 -6.28 17.05 22.92
C ARG A 172 -5.24 17.08 21.78
N THR A 173 -5.65 17.33 20.57
CA THR A 173 -4.73 17.51 19.44
C THR A 173 -4.81 18.91 18.86
#